data_930677a0cc58371e59c2a8127f2d4a50
#
_entry.id   930677a0cc58371e59c2a8127f2d4a50
#
_cell.length_a   1.000
_cell.length_b   1.000
_cell.length_c   1.000
_cell.angle_alpha   90.00
_cell.angle_beta   90.00
_cell.angle_gamma   90.00
#
_symmetry.space_group_name_H-M   'P 1'
#
loop_
_entity.id
_entity.type
_entity.pdbx_description
1 polymer ?
#
loop_
_entity_poly.entity_id
_entity_poly.type
_entity_poly.pdbx_seq_one_letter_code
_entity_poly.pdbx_strand_id
1 'polypeptide(L)'
;MKIALTCSENNLGSPVDPRFGRAKGFFICDSESGESAYYPNVQNVGAVQGAGIQTAQNIINAGADAVVSGHCGPKAFKLLSAAGVKIFSAADCAVSEAVEKIKAGSLPEMSAADVEGHWV
;
A
#
# COMPACT_ATOMS: atom_id res chain seq x y z
N MET A 1 -7.28 11.06 -7.47
CA MET A 1 -6.19 10.52 -6.62
C MET A 1 -6.02 9.03 -6.89
N LYS A 2 -4.82 8.61 -7.11
CA LYS A 2 -4.49 7.19 -7.31
C LYS A 2 -4.09 6.58 -5.98
N ILE A 3 -4.79 5.52 -5.58
CA ILE A 3 -4.63 4.87 -4.28
C ILE A 3 -4.10 3.46 -4.50
N ALA A 4 -2.96 3.15 -3.90
CA ALA A 4 -2.41 1.79 -3.88
C ALA A 4 -2.91 1.07 -2.63
N LEU A 5 -3.43 -0.14 -2.80
CA LEU A 5 -3.94 -0.94 -1.69
C LEU A 5 -3.29 -2.32 -1.75
N THR A 6 -2.52 -2.65 -0.73
CA THR A 6 -1.84 -3.94 -0.67
C THR A 6 -2.84 -5.08 -0.51
N CYS A 7 -2.66 -6.15 -1.26
CA CYS A 7 -3.56 -7.30 -1.24
C CYS A 7 -2.83 -8.58 -1.62
N SER A 8 -3.44 -9.72 -1.34
CA SER A 8 -2.87 -11.02 -1.63
C SER A 8 -3.45 -11.66 -2.89
N GLU A 9 -4.55 -11.12 -3.43
CA GLU A 9 -5.24 -11.68 -4.59
C GLU A 9 -5.71 -10.58 -5.53
N ASN A 10 -5.81 -10.90 -6.81
CA ASN A 10 -6.35 -10.01 -7.83
C ASN A 10 -7.89 -10.02 -7.76
N ASN A 11 -8.41 -9.50 -6.66
CA ASN A 11 -9.84 -9.44 -6.38
C ASN A 11 -10.12 -8.27 -5.44
N LEU A 12 -10.95 -7.33 -5.87
CA LEU A 12 -11.32 -6.16 -5.06
C LEU A 12 -12.06 -6.53 -3.76
N GLY A 13 -12.65 -7.72 -3.71
CA GLY A 13 -13.27 -8.24 -2.49
C GLY A 13 -12.29 -8.85 -1.50
N SER A 14 -11.02 -9.04 -1.87
CA SER A 14 -10.04 -9.61 -0.97
C SER A 14 -9.63 -8.59 0.11
N PRO A 15 -9.18 -9.07 1.28
CA PRO A 15 -8.75 -8.17 2.35
C PRO A 15 -7.52 -7.35 1.96
N VAL A 16 -7.42 -6.15 2.51
CA VAL A 16 -6.17 -5.39 2.49
C VAL A 16 -5.13 -6.22 3.24
N ASP A 17 -3.96 -6.43 2.61
CA ASP A 17 -2.90 -7.21 3.26
C ASP A 17 -2.33 -6.40 4.42
N PRO A 18 -2.29 -6.99 5.63
CA PRO A 18 -1.80 -6.27 6.80
C PRO A 18 -0.29 -6.03 6.79
N ARG A 19 0.45 -6.72 5.93
CA ARG A 19 1.91 -6.59 5.88
C ARG A 19 2.34 -5.94 4.57
N PHE A 20 2.72 -4.68 4.65
CA PHE A 20 3.06 -3.88 3.49
C PHE A 20 4.11 -4.54 2.58
N GLY A 21 5.26 -4.89 3.14
CA GLY A 21 6.38 -5.44 2.36
C GLY A 21 6.20 -6.88 1.91
N ARG A 22 5.23 -7.60 2.47
CA ARG A 22 4.99 -9.01 2.18
C ARG A 22 3.78 -9.24 1.29
N ALA A 23 3.13 -8.20 0.85
CA ALA A 23 1.97 -8.33 -0.03
C ALA A 23 2.37 -8.91 -1.38
N LYS A 24 1.55 -9.81 -1.91
CA LYS A 24 1.78 -10.42 -3.22
C LYS A 24 1.52 -9.44 -4.37
N GLY A 25 0.67 -8.46 -4.13
CA GLY A 25 0.34 -7.45 -5.11
C GLY A 25 -0.34 -6.26 -4.48
N PHE A 26 -0.73 -5.33 -5.32
CA PHE A 26 -1.51 -4.17 -4.90
C PHE A 26 -2.42 -3.73 -6.03
N PHE A 27 -3.57 -3.17 -5.65
CA PHE A 27 -4.43 -2.47 -6.60
C PHE A 27 -4.02 -1.00 -6.66
N ILE A 28 -4.11 -0.43 -7.86
CA ILE A 28 -4.13 1.03 -8.02
C ILE A 28 -5.56 1.38 -8.39
N CYS A 29 -6.23 2.12 -7.53
CA CYS A 29 -7.61 2.56 -7.74
C CYS A 29 -7.63 4.08 -7.90
N ASP A 30 -8.23 4.55 -8.99
CA ASP A 30 -8.40 5.98 -9.21
C ASP A 30 -9.73 6.42 -8.60
N SER A 31 -9.68 7.29 -7.60
CA SER A 31 -10.87 7.75 -6.88
C SER A 31 -11.77 8.64 -7.74
N GLU A 32 -11.27 9.20 -8.84
CA GLU A 32 -12.05 10.06 -9.72
C GLU A 32 -12.73 9.28 -10.83
N SER A 33 -11.99 8.42 -11.53
CA SER A 33 -12.53 7.64 -12.65
C SER A 33 -13.23 6.35 -12.21
N GLY A 34 -12.90 5.85 -11.03
CA GLY A 34 -13.39 4.56 -10.55
C GLY A 34 -12.64 3.37 -11.14
N GLU A 35 -11.64 3.60 -11.98
CA GLU A 35 -10.86 2.51 -12.56
C GLU A 35 -9.92 1.89 -11.54
N SER A 36 -9.69 0.59 -11.67
CA SER A 36 -8.76 -0.13 -10.81
C SER A 36 -7.97 -1.15 -11.64
N ALA A 37 -6.71 -1.35 -11.26
CA ALA A 37 -5.84 -2.32 -11.90
C ALA A 37 -4.98 -3.00 -10.84
N TYR A 38 -4.77 -4.31 -11.01
CA TYR A 38 -3.94 -5.10 -10.12
C TYR A 38 -2.51 -5.15 -10.65
N TYR A 39 -1.54 -4.95 -9.76
CA TYR A 39 -0.12 -5.05 -10.08
C TYR A 39 0.53 -6.09 -9.17
N PRO A 40 1.22 -7.09 -9.73
CA PRO A 40 2.03 -7.99 -8.89
C PRO A 40 3.13 -7.18 -8.18
N ASN A 41 3.39 -7.52 -6.93
CA ASN A 41 4.47 -6.90 -6.16
C ASN A 41 5.78 -7.65 -6.45
N VAL A 42 6.40 -7.32 -7.57
CA VAL A 42 7.61 -7.99 -8.04
C VAL A 42 8.77 -7.64 -7.11
N GLN A 43 9.45 -8.68 -6.60
CA GLN A 43 10.59 -8.51 -5.72
C GLN A 43 11.80 -9.27 -6.22
N ASN A 44 12.96 -8.65 -6.08
CA ASN A 44 14.24 -9.27 -6.38
C ASN A 44 14.85 -9.76 -5.06
N VAL A 45 14.83 -11.07 -4.87
CA VAL A 45 15.33 -11.70 -3.64
C VAL A 45 16.81 -11.44 -3.42
N GLY A 46 17.58 -11.26 -4.50
CA GLY A 46 19.01 -10.95 -4.42
C GLY A 46 19.34 -9.48 -4.26
N ALA A 47 18.32 -8.60 -4.18
CA ALA A 47 18.55 -7.17 -4.06
C ALA A 47 19.06 -6.81 -2.66
N VAL A 48 19.82 -5.71 -2.59
CA VAL A 48 20.29 -5.17 -1.31
C VAL A 48 19.13 -4.63 -0.47
N GLN A 49 18.14 -4.02 -1.13
CA GLN A 49 16.98 -3.47 -0.44
C GLN A 49 16.03 -4.57 0.03
N GLY A 50 15.49 -4.40 1.21
CA GLY A 50 14.48 -5.31 1.76
C GLY A 50 13.13 -5.21 1.08
N ALA A 51 12.23 -6.12 1.47
CA ALA A 51 10.90 -6.25 0.86
C ALA A 51 10.07 -4.96 0.95
N GLY A 52 10.13 -4.27 2.07
CA GLY A 52 9.36 -3.03 2.26
C GLY A 52 9.80 -1.92 1.33
N ILE A 53 11.11 -1.75 1.14
CA ILE A 53 11.64 -0.73 0.24
C ILE A 53 11.27 -1.07 -1.20
N GLN A 54 11.38 -2.33 -1.61
CA GLN A 54 11.01 -2.75 -2.96
C GLN A 54 9.52 -2.52 -3.23
N THR A 55 8.66 -2.85 -2.27
CA THR A 55 7.22 -2.60 -2.38
C THR A 55 6.93 -1.11 -2.51
N ALA A 56 7.56 -0.28 -1.68
CA ALA A 56 7.39 1.17 -1.77
C ALA A 56 7.83 1.70 -3.13
N GLN A 57 8.94 1.22 -3.65
CA GLN A 57 9.44 1.64 -4.97
C GLN A 57 8.47 1.22 -6.08
N ASN A 58 7.92 0.00 -6.01
CA ASN A 58 6.94 -0.48 -7.00
C ASN A 58 5.69 0.42 -7.00
N ILE A 59 5.22 0.81 -5.83
CA ILE A 59 4.05 1.66 -5.67
C ILE A 59 4.31 3.08 -6.19
N ILE A 60 5.46 3.64 -5.88
CA ILE A 60 5.87 4.96 -6.37
C ILE A 60 5.95 4.93 -7.91
N ASN A 61 6.56 3.88 -8.47
CA ASN A 61 6.69 3.73 -9.92
C ASN A 61 5.32 3.58 -10.61
N ALA A 62 4.34 3.04 -9.92
CA ALA A 62 2.97 2.92 -10.45
C ALA A 62 2.19 4.24 -10.38
N GLY A 63 2.76 5.29 -9.79
CA GLY A 63 2.16 6.62 -9.76
C GLY A 63 1.14 6.84 -8.66
N ALA A 64 1.22 6.09 -7.57
CA ALA A 64 0.27 6.24 -6.46
C ALA A 64 0.46 7.57 -5.72
N ASP A 65 -0.64 8.18 -5.32
CA ASP A 65 -0.66 9.37 -4.47
C ASP A 65 -0.84 9.00 -3.00
N ALA A 66 -1.42 7.85 -2.75
CA ALA A 66 -1.69 7.34 -1.40
C ALA A 66 -1.56 5.82 -1.37
N VAL A 67 -1.28 5.29 -0.19
CA VAL A 67 -1.21 3.84 0.07
C VAL A 67 -2.14 3.49 1.22
N VAL A 68 -2.84 2.38 1.09
CA VAL A 68 -3.59 1.76 2.18
C VAL A 68 -2.99 0.40 2.48
N SER A 69 -2.60 0.17 3.72
CA SER A 69 -2.06 -1.11 4.18
C SER A 69 -2.30 -1.26 5.68
N GLY A 70 -2.07 -2.45 6.21
CA GLY A 70 -2.22 -2.68 7.64
C GLY A 70 -1.06 -2.09 8.45
N HIS A 71 0.16 -2.45 8.09
CA HIS A 71 1.38 -2.07 8.80
C HIS A 71 2.47 -1.67 7.82
N CYS A 72 3.25 -0.67 8.19
CA CYS A 72 4.33 -0.17 7.36
C CYS A 72 5.58 0.07 8.22
N GLY A 73 6.69 -0.52 7.83
CA GLY A 73 7.95 -0.35 8.55
C GLY A 73 8.63 0.99 8.27
N PRO A 74 9.67 1.33 9.05
CA PRO A 74 10.24 2.68 9.00
C PRO A 74 10.91 3.04 7.69
N LYS A 75 11.58 2.11 7.03
CA LYS A 75 12.27 2.40 5.76
C LYS A 75 11.29 2.64 4.64
N ALA A 76 10.26 1.81 4.53
CA ALA A 76 9.20 1.99 3.55
C ALA A 76 8.42 3.28 3.79
N PHE A 77 8.07 3.56 5.04
CA PHE A 77 7.38 4.78 5.42
C PHE A 77 8.17 6.02 5.00
N LYS A 78 9.47 6.04 5.31
CA LYS A 78 10.35 7.16 4.96
C LYS A 78 10.42 7.38 3.45
N LEU A 79 10.56 6.31 2.69
CA LEU A 79 10.64 6.39 1.22
C LEU A 79 9.34 6.92 0.61
N LEU A 80 8.20 6.40 1.05
CA LEU A 80 6.88 6.84 0.59
C LEU A 80 6.64 8.31 0.94
N SER A 81 6.95 8.70 2.17
CA SER A 81 6.77 10.08 2.63
C SER A 81 7.65 11.05 1.85
N ALA A 82 8.90 10.67 1.56
CA ALA A 82 9.81 11.50 0.76
C ALA A 82 9.32 11.68 -0.67
N ALA A 83 8.56 10.72 -1.19
CA ALA A 83 7.96 10.79 -2.52
C ALA A 83 6.59 11.53 -2.52
N GLY A 84 6.14 12.01 -1.37
CA GLY A 84 4.87 12.71 -1.26
C GLY A 84 3.64 11.80 -1.22
N VAL A 85 3.85 10.50 -0.98
CA VAL A 85 2.77 9.53 -0.91
C VAL A 85 2.23 9.48 0.52
N LYS A 86 0.92 9.70 0.68
CA LYS A 86 0.25 9.60 1.98
C LYS A 86 -0.01 8.13 2.31
N ILE A 87 0.07 7.78 3.59
CA ILE A 87 -0.07 6.40 4.03
C ILE A 87 -1.24 6.32 5.01
N PHE A 88 -2.19 5.44 4.72
CA PHE A 88 -3.38 5.21 5.54
C PHE A 88 -3.38 3.79 6.06
N SER A 89 -3.85 3.62 7.28
CA SER A 89 -3.96 2.30 7.91
C SER A 89 -5.37 1.76 7.77
N ALA A 90 -5.48 0.51 7.32
CA ALA A 90 -6.72 -0.23 7.28
C ALA A 90 -6.44 -1.68 7.63
N ALA A 91 -7.31 -2.28 8.44
CA ALA A 91 -7.22 -3.68 8.82
C ALA A 91 -8.59 -4.32 8.64
N ASP A 92 -8.61 -5.61 8.33
CA ASP A 92 -9.81 -6.43 8.30
C ASP A 92 -10.93 -5.91 7.39
N CYS A 93 -10.59 -5.15 6.34
CA CYS A 93 -11.57 -4.73 5.36
C CYS A 93 -11.14 -5.11 3.95
N ALA A 94 -12.11 -5.30 3.07
CA ALA A 94 -11.83 -5.57 1.67
C ALA A 94 -11.22 -4.34 0.99
N VAL A 95 -10.47 -4.57 -0.09
CA VAL A 95 -9.87 -3.49 -0.89
C VAL A 95 -10.94 -2.47 -1.30
N SER A 96 -12.07 -2.94 -1.82
CA SER A 96 -13.18 -2.05 -2.23
C SER A 96 -13.74 -1.21 -1.08
N GLU A 97 -13.84 -1.79 0.11
CA GLU A 97 -14.29 -1.06 1.30
C GLU A 97 -13.28 0.02 1.70
N ALA A 98 -11.98 -0.31 1.63
CA ALA A 98 -10.92 0.64 1.97
C ALA A 98 -10.94 1.85 1.03
N VAL A 99 -11.22 1.65 -0.25
CA VAL A 99 -11.35 2.75 -1.22
C VAL A 99 -12.50 3.69 -0.81
N GLU A 100 -13.65 3.13 -0.43
CA GLU A 100 -14.78 3.94 0.00
C GLU A 100 -14.49 4.69 1.31
N LYS A 101 -13.78 4.04 2.24
CA LYS A 101 -13.38 4.66 3.51
C LYS A 101 -12.42 5.82 3.31
N ILE A 102 -11.44 5.69 2.41
CA ILE A 102 -10.49 6.77 2.14
C ILE A 102 -11.19 7.96 1.46
N LYS A 103 -12.13 7.69 0.55
CA LYS A 103 -12.95 8.74 -0.07
C LYS A 103 -13.78 9.50 0.96
N ALA A 104 -14.29 8.79 1.96
CA ALA A 104 -15.09 9.38 3.03
C ALA A 104 -14.24 10.09 4.10
N GLY A 105 -12.92 10.00 4.03
CA GLY A 105 -12.02 10.57 5.02
C GLY A 105 -12.05 9.84 6.35
N SER A 106 -12.48 8.56 6.37
CA SER A 106 -12.64 7.80 7.61
C SER A 106 -11.48 6.90 7.96
N LEU A 107 -10.43 6.81 7.12
CA LEU A 107 -9.22 6.07 7.47
C LEU A 107 -8.22 6.98 8.15
N PRO A 108 -7.55 6.50 9.21
CA PRO A 108 -6.51 7.29 9.86
C PRO A 108 -5.26 7.34 8.97
N GLU A 109 -4.72 8.53 8.81
CA GLU A 109 -3.43 8.70 8.14
C GLU A 109 -2.31 8.41 9.13
N MET A 110 -1.32 7.62 8.69
CA MET A 110 -0.15 7.30 9.51
C MET A 110 0.83 8.47 9.47
N SER A 111 1.23 8.95 10.65
CA SER A 111 2.24 10.02 10.78
C SER A 111 3.64 9.48 11.03
N ALA A 112 3.76 8.18 11.34
CA ALA A 112 5.03 7.50 11.58
C ALA A 112 4.85 6.01 11.30
N ALA A 113 5.98 5.31 11.10
CA ALA A 113 5.96 3.86 10.98
C ALA A 113 5.40 3.22 12.24
N ASP A 114 4.59 2.17 12.09
CA ASP A 114 3.91 1.51 13.21
C ASP A 114 4.48 0.14 13.57
N VAL A 115 5.49 -0.33 12.84
CA VAL A 115 6.16 -1.60 13.12
C VAL A 115 7.67 -1.48 12.96
N GLU A 116 8.38 -2.42 13.57
CA GLU A 116 9.84 -2.53 13.40
C GLU A 116 10.18 -2.94 11.96
N GLY A 117 11.40 -2.58 11.53
CA GLY A 117 11.83 -2.83 10.15
C GLY A 117 11.79 -4.30 9.73
N HIS A 118 11.92 -5.24 10.65
CA HIS A 118 11.88 -6.67 10.34
C HIS A 118 10.49 -7.20 9.96
N TRP A 119 9.46 -6.39 10.10
CA TRP A 119 8.09 -6.75 9.73
C TRP A 119 7.82 -6.60 8.23
N VAL A 120 8.67 -5.92 7.51
CA VAL A 120 8.43 -5.58 6.10
C VAL A 120 9.44 -6.16 5.16
#